data_02723c833899a67d404506beecc3a1d1
#
_entry.id   02723c833899a67d404506beecc3a1d1
#
_cell.length_a   1.000
_cell.length_b   1.000
_cell.length_c   1.000
_cell.angle_alpha   90.00
_cell.angle_beta   90.00
_cell.angle_gamma   90.00
#
_symmetry.space_group_name_H-M   'P 1'
#
loop_
_entity.id
_entity.type
_entity.pdbx_description
1 polymer ?
#
loop_
_entity_poly.entity_id
_entity_poly.type
_entity_poly.pdbx_seq_one_letter_code
_entity_poly.pdbx_strand_id
1 'polypeptide(L)'
;MNRSSVILLAVGIGMACGSVLHSQEGPAAKEDRPVVLKPARVFDGTAVEPHEGWVVVVRGERIDSAGPADAVKVPAGARIVELPGTTLLPGLIDAHTHLLLHPYNEAFASL
;
A
#
# COMPACT_ATOMS: atom_id res chain seq x y z
N MET A 1 -29.68 48.96 61.93
CA MET A 1 -28.45 49.01 61.06
C MET A 1 -28.44 47.83 60.17
N ASN A 2 -28.88 48.01 58.92
CA ASN A 2 -29.13 46.95 57.96
C ASN A 2 -28.08 47.03 56.83
N ARG A 3 -27.24 46.06 56.74
CA ARG A 3 -26.21 46.03 55.68
C ARG A 3 -26.69 45.06 54.60
N SER A 4 -27.22 45.57 53.54
CA SER A 4 -27.61 44.85 52.34
C SER A 4 -26.37 44.42 51.56
N SER A 5 -26.13 43.13 51.48
CA SER A 5 -25.10 42.51 50.60
C SER A 5 -25.66 42.32 49.21
N VAL A 6 -25.08 43.02 48.26
CA VAL A 6 -25.37 42.85 46.83
C VAL A 6 -24.53 41.70 46.32
N ILE A 7 -25.19 40.63 45.90
CA ILE A 7 -24.53 39.48 45.24
C ILE A 7 -24.49 39.78 43.75
N LEU A 8 -23.27 39.97 43.23
CA LEU A 8 -23.01 40.11 41.80
C LEU A 8 -22.91 38.74 41.19
N LEU A 9 -23.88 38.37 40.36
CA LEU A 9 -23.86 37.13 39.62
C LEU A 9 -23.05 37.31 38.32
N ALA A 10 -21.82 36.83 38.29
CA ALA A 10 -21.00 36.79 37.08
C ALA A 10 -21.37 35.56 36.25
N VAL A 11 -22.05 35.76 35.12
CA VAL A 11 -22.30 34.72 34.12
C VAL A 11 -21.05 34.56 33.26
N GLY A 12 -20.27 33.53 33.55
CA GLY A 12 -19.14 33.13 32.73
C GLY A 12 -19.60 32.30 31.53
N ILE A 13 -19.54 32.88 30.33
CA ILE A 13 -19.72 32.14 29.08
C ILE A 13 -18.45 31.33 28.83
N GLY A 14 -18.48 30.04 29.17
CA GLY A 14 -17.44 29.10 28.86
C GLY A 14 -17.50 28.71 27.39
N MET A 15 -16.57 29.22 26.60
CA MET A 15 -16.35 28.84 25.21
C MET A 15 -15.64 27.47 25.19
N ALA A 16 -16.43 26.39 25.05
CA ALA A 16 -15.89 25.03 24.89
C ALA A 16 -15.22 24.92 23.50
N CYS A 17 -13.90 25.09 23.46
CA CYS A 17 -13.08 24.80 22.31
C CYS A 17 -13.01 23.25 22.18
N GLY A 18 -13.88 22.67 21.36
CA GLY A 18 -13.86 21.26 21.04
C GLY A 18 -12.60 20.93 20.26
N SER A 19 -11.59 20.38 20.94
CA SER A 19 -10.42 19.77 20.29
C SER A 19 -10.88 18.54 19.53
N VAL A 20 -11.00 18.66 18.20
CA VAL A 20 -11.14 17.50 17.32
C VAL A 20 -9.83 16.74 17.38
N LEU A 21 -9.80 15.66 18.16
CA LEU A 21 -8.72 14.68 18.14
C LEU A 21 -8.77 14.01 16.77
N HIS A 22 -7.97 14.50 15.82
CA HIS A 22 -7.61 13.78 14.64
C HIS A 22 -6.78 12.58 15.10
N SER A 23 -7.42 11.42 15.20
CA SER A 23 -6.67 10.16 15.27
C SER A 23 -5.88 10.03 13.97
N GLN A 24 -4.61 10.38 13.99
CA GLN A 24 -3.68 9.96 12.95
C GLN A 24 -3.60 8.44 13.07
N GLU A 25 -4.29 7.74 12.17
CA GLU A 25 -3.97 6.35 11.92
C GLU A 25 -2.48 6.31 11.55
N GLY A 26 -1.67 5.84 12.49
CA GLY A 26 -0.26 5.56 12.22
C GLY A 26 -0.18 4.58 11.05
N PRO A 27 0.96 4.55 10.33
CA PRO A 27 1.14 3.61 9.23
C PRO A 27 0.76 2.22 9.73
N ALA A 28 -0.21 1.60 9.05
CA ALA A 28 -0.66 0.24 9.38
C ALA A 28 0.58 -0.63 9.58
N ALA A 29 0.67 -1.29 10.74
CA ALA A 29 1.78 -2.19 11.03
C ALA A 29 1.93 -3.12 9.83
N LYS A 30 3.08 -3.05 9.13
CA LYS A 30 3.36 -3.91 7.97
C LYS A 30 3.13 -5.34 8.43
N GLU A 31 2.12 -6.00 7.86
CA GLU A 31 1.86 -7.40 8.15
C GLU A 31 3.10 -8.19 7.71
N ASP A 32 3.87 -8.65 8.68
CA ASP A 32 5.07 -9.48 8.45
C ASP A 32 4.70 -10.92 8.04
N ARG A 33 3.42 -11.09 7.69
CA ARG A 33 2.84 -12.36 7.24
C ARG A 33 3.32 -12.68 5.83
N PRO A 34 3.96 -13.83 5.61
CA PRO A 34 4.40 -14.23 4.28
C PRO A 34 3.23 -14.31 3.30
N VAL A 35 3.48 -13.93 2.06
CA VAL A 35 2.52 -14.03 0.95
C VAL A 35 3.07 -14.99 -0.08
N VAL A 36 2.26 -15.94 -0.53
CA VAL A 36 2.59 -16.85 -1.64
C VAL A 36 1.74 -16.45 -2.84
N LEU A 37 2.39 -16.05 -3.91
CA LEU A 37 1.77 -15.76 -5.19
C LEU A 37 1.79 -17.01 -6.04
N LYS A 38 0.63 -17.42 -6.57
CA LYS A 38 0.47 -18.60 -7.42
C LYS A 38 -0.11 -18.21 -8.79
N PRO A 39 0.71 -17.63 -9.67
CA PRO A 39 0.30 -17.32 -11.05
C PRO A 39 0.26 -18.57 -11.91
N ALA A 40 -0.26 -18.48 -13.14
CA ALA A 40 -0.13 -19.53 -14.11
C ALA A 40 1.33 -19.70 -14.57
N ARG A 41 2.07 -18.59 -14.67
CA ARG A 41 3.48 -18.57 -15.10
C ARG A 41 4.28 -17.50 -14.35
N VAL A 42 5.58 -17.75 -14.18
CA VAL A 42 6.55 -16.79 -13.63
C VAL A 42 7.66 -16.56 -14.65
N PHE A 43 7.89 -15.30 -15.00
CA PHE A 43 9.06 -14.88 -15.76
C PHE A 43 10.11 -14.34 -14.78
N ASP A 44 11.29 -14.94 -14.74
CA ASP A 44 12.35 -14.59 -13.78
C ASP A 44 13.38 -13.60 -14.32
N GLY A 45 13.23 -13.19 -15.59
CA GLY A 45 14.16 -12.28 -16.26
C GLY A 45 15.41 -12.95 -16.82
N THR A 46 15.59 -14.27 -16.65
CA THR A 46 16.77 -15.02 -17.12
C THR A 46 16.42 -16.04 -18.18
N ALA A 47 15.32 -16.75 -18.05
CA ALA A 47 14.83 -17.70 -19.03
C ALA A 47 14.18 -16.98 -20.23
N VAL A 48 14.22 -17.62 -21.41
CA VAL A 48 13.53 -17.13 -22.61
C VAL A 48 12.01 -17.25 -22.45
N GLU A 49 11.55 -18.36 -21.88
CA GLU A 49 10.14 -18.64 -21.68
C GLU A 49 9.76 -18.56 -20.19
N PRO A 50 8.55 -18.09 -19.87
CA PRO A 50 8.07 -18.10 -18.49
C PRO A 50 7.90 -19.53 -17.97
N HIS A 51 8.23 -19.73 -16.70
CA HIS A 51 8.11 -21.01 -16.02
C HIS A 51 6.66 -21.29 -15.61
N GLU A 52 6.10 -22.41 -16.05
CA GLU A 52 4.79 -22.87 -15.60
C GLU A 52 4.86 -23.57 -14.23
N GLY A 53 3.78 -23.44 -13.42
CA GLY A 53 3.68 -24.10 -12.12
C GLY A 53 4.65 -23.58 -11.05
N TRP A 54 5.28 -22.43 -11.29
CA TRP A 54 6.11 -21.76 -10.30
C TRP A 54 5.28 -20.92 -9.34
N VAL A 55 5.79 -20.78 -8.13
CA VAL A 55 5.25 -19.90 -7.09
C VAL A 55 6.32 -18.94 -6.60
N VAL A 56 5.87 -17.81 -6.05
CA VAL A 56 6.76 -16.82 -5.46
C VAL A 56 6.32 -16.54 -4.02
N VAL A 57 7.27 -16.67 -3.08
CA VAL A 57 7.07 -16.37 -1.67
C VAL A 57 7.66 -15.00 -1.38
N VAL A 58 6.83 -14.11 -0.83
CA VAL A 58 7.21 -12.75 -0.44
C VAL A 58 7.12 -12.63 1.08
N ARG A 59 8.14 -12.06 1.69
CA ARG A 59 8.18 -11.73 3.11
C ARG A 59 8.54 -10.24 3.30
N GLY A 60 7.60 -9.49 3.83
CA GLY A 60 7.75 -8.04 3.93
C GLY A 60 7.98 -7.42 2.54
N GLU A 61 9.14 -6.83 2.30
CA GLU A 61 9.52 -6.15 1.05
C GLU A 61 10.46 -6.99 0.15
N ARG A 62 10.64 -8.28 0.46
CA ARG A 62 11.61 -9.13 -0.24
C ARG A 62 10.95 -10.38 -0.80
N ILE A 63 11.47 -10.83 -1.93
CA ILE A 63 11.22 -12.17 -2.43
C ILE A 63 12.09 -13.13 -1.61
N ASP A 64 11.44 -14.03 -0.88
CA ASP A 64 12.09 -15.02 -0.05
C ASP A 64 12.52 -16.24 -0.88
N SER A 65 11.64 -16.68 -1.80
CA SER A 65 11.93 -17.75 -2.75
C SER A 65 11.01 -17.68 -3.97
N ALA A 66 11.48 -18.19 -5.09
CA ALA A 66 10.72 -18.42 -6.30
C ALA A 66 11.15 -19.76 -6.92
N GLY A 67 10.20 -20.54 -7.44
CA GLY A 67 10.51 -21.82 -8.05
C GLY A 67 9.30 -22.72 -8.22
N PRO A 68 9.50 -23.97 -8.66
CA PRO A 68 8.42 -24.95 -8.80
C PRO A 68 7.64 -25.13 -7.49
N ALA A 69 6.32 -25.23 -7.59
CA ALA A 69 5.44 -25.26 -6.41
C ALA A 69 5.70 -26.45 -5.47
N ASP A 70 6.22 -27.54 -6.00
CA ASP A 70 6.60 -28.75 -5.25
C ASP A 70 7.96 -28.62 -4.54
N ALA A 71 8.83 -27.74 -5.04
CA ALA A 71 10.17 -27.51 -4.48
C ALA A 71 10.21 -26.33 -3.49
N VAL A 72 9.31 -25.39 -3.62
CA VAL A 72 9.25 -24.19 -2.74
C VAL A 72 8.54 -24.51 -1.42
N LYS A 73 9.23 -24.30 -0.31
CA LYS A 73 8.64 -24.46 1.03
C LYS A 73 7.72 -23.29 1.34
N VAL A 74 6.41 -23.57 1.39
CA VAL A 74 5.40 -22.59 1.80
C VAL A 74 5.47 -22.37 3.31
N PRO A 75 5.70 -21.12 3.80
CA PRO A 75 5.73 -20.86 5.23
C PRO A 75 4.37 -21.09 5.90
N ALA A 76 4.39 -21.61 7.14
CA ALA A 76 3.16 -21.77 7.92
C ALA A 76 2.47 -20.40 8.13
N GLY A 77 1.16 -20.37 7.97
CA GLY A 77 0.37 -19.15 8.12
C GLY A 77 0.50 -18.16 6.96
N ALA A 78 1.18 -18.51 5.86
CA ALA A 78 1.26 -17.65 4.69
C ALA A 78 -0.13 -17.35 4.09
N ARG A 79 -0.31 -16.14 3.59
CA ARG A 79 -1.47 -15.77 2.77
C ARG A 79 -1.24 -16.25 1.34
N ILE A 80 -2.12 -17.10 0.84
CA ILE A 80 -2.08 -17.56 -0.56
C ILE A 80 -2.87 -16.58 -1.43
N VAL A 81 -2.28 -16.18 -2.56
CA VAL A 81 -2.91 -15.37 -3.60
C VAL A 81 -2.87 -16.16 -4.89
N GLU A 82 -4.02 -16.72 -5.27
CA GLU A 82 -4.18 -17.42 -6.54
C GLU A 82 -4.36 -16.40 -7.67
N LEU A 83 -3.59 -16.55 -8.75
CA LEU A 83 -3.57 -15.65 -9.91
C LEU A 83 -3.71 -16.45 -11.21
N PRO A 84 -4.84 -17.12 -11.43
CA PRO A 84 -5.03 -17.98 -12.59
C PRO A 84 -4.94 -17.19 -13.89
N GLY A 85 -4.34 -17.79 -14.92
CA GLY A 85 -4.21 -17.20 -16.25
C GLY A 85 -3.20 -16.05 -16.37
N THR A 86 -2.55 -15.63 -15.27
CA THR A 86 -1.60 -14.53 -15.28
C THR A 86 -0.15 -14.99 -15.46
N THR A 87 0.68 -14.07 -15.93
CA THR A 87 2.15 -14.22 -15.88
C THR A 87 2.70 -13.19 -14.91
N LEU A 88 3.38 -13.64 -13.87
CA LEU A 88 4.09 -12.77 -12.91
C LEU A 88 5.44 -12.40 -13.49
N LEU A 89 5.78 -11.13 -13.43
CA LEU A 89 7.06 -10.56 -13.88
C LEU A 89 7.74 -9.85 -12.70
N PRO A 90 9.07 -9.68 -12.73
CA PRO A 90 9.75 -8.68 -11.92
C PRO A 90 9.21 -7.28 -12.21
N GLY A 91 9.28 -6.39 -11.23
CA GLY A 91 8.88 -4.98 -11.41
C GLY A 91 9.66 -4.34 -12.58
N LEU A 92 8.94 -3.63 -13.44
CA LEU A 92 9.55 -2.93 -14.57
C LEU A 92 10.13 -1.60 -14.10
N ILE A 93 11.32 -1.26 -14.59
CA ILE A 93 11.98 0.01 -14.38
C ILE A 93 12.04 0.73 -15.72
N ASP A 94 11.35 1.87 -15.83
CA ASP A 94 11.42 2.74 -16.98
C ASP A 94 12.32 3.95 -16.63
N ALA A 95 13.51 3.98 -17.20
CA ALA A 95 14.49 5.04 -16.97
C ALA A 95 14.21 6.31 -17.81
N HIS A 96 13.32 6.23 -18.81
CA HIS A 96 12.95 7.34 -19.67
C HIS A 96 11.50 7.14 -20.15
N THR A 97 10.56 7.92 -19.62
CA THR A 97 9.15 7.80 -19.97
C THR A 97 8.55 9.14 -20.40
N HIS A 98 7.60 9.08 -21.34
CA HIS A 98 6.82 10.22 -21.82
C HIS A 98 5.33 10.07 -21.46
N LEU A 99 5.01 9.27 -20.48
CA LEU A 99 3.62 8.94 -20.05
C LEU A 99 2.74 10.18 -19.78
N LEU A 100 3.35 11.29 -19.36
CA LEU A 100 2.65 12.54 -19.05
C LEU A 100 2.81 13.62 -20.12
N LEU A 101 3.49 13.31 -21.23
CA LEU A 101 3.62 14.24 -22.33
C LEU A 101 2.41 14.11 -23.27
N HIS A 102 1.78 15.26 -23.56
CA HIS A 102 0.79 15.34 -24.63
C HIS A 102 1.43 15.02 -25.99
N PRO A 103 0.65 14.53 -26.97
CA PRO A 103 1.13 14.36 -28.32
C PRO A 103 1.78 15.65 -28.84
N TYR A 104 2.89 15.53 -29.54
CA TYR A 104 3.70 16.67 -30.02
C TYR A 104 2.91 17.71 -30.81
N ASN A 105 1.87 17.28 -31.51
CA ASN A 105 0.98 18.15 -32.29
C ASN A 105 0.07 19.04 -31.43
N GLU A 106 -0.19 18.69 -30.19
CA GLU A 106 -1.02 19.50 -29.27
C GLU A 106 -0.17 20.49 -28.46
N ALA A 107 1.11 20.18 -28.20
CA ALA A 107 2.02 21.04 -27.46
C ALA A 107 2.31 22.39 -28.20
N PHE A 108 2.15 22.42 -29.50
CA PHE A 108 2.40 23.62 -30.33
C PHE A 108 1.13 24.31 -30.80
N ALA A 109 -0.05 23.75 -30.58
CA ALA A 109 -1.33 24.32 -31.00
C ALA A 109 -1.85 25.44 -30.09
N SER A 110 -1.20 25.65 -28.92
CA SER A 110 -1.59 26.61 -27.88
C SER A 110 -0.61 27.78 -27.72
N LEU A 111 0.31 27.96 -28.68
CA LEU A 111 1.18 29.15 -28.79
C LEU A 111 0.71 30.05 -29.91
#